data_69f76eb4d0aca51192d2f120da4aa2a2
#
_entry.id   69f76eb4d0aca51192d2f120da4aa2a2
#
_cell.length_a   1.000
_cell.length_b   1.000
_cell.length_c   1.000
_cell.angle_alpha   90.00
_cell.angle_beta   90.00
_cell.angle_gamma   90.00
#
_symmetry.space_group_name_H-M   'P 1'
#
loop_
_entity.id
_entity.type
_entity.pdbx_description
1 polymer ?
#
loop_
_entity_poly.entity_id
_entity_poly.type
_entity_poly.pdbx_seq_one_letter_code
_entity_poly.pdbx_strand_id
1 'polypeptide(L)'
;MNLYFSTGAAGKLKRKVDTMLEKVFKLSENKTTVKTEVVAGLTTFMTMAYIIALNPNLLTGFRAAGDELWNGVFLATCIASAIGTFCMAFMANKPFAMAPGMGLNSFFAVVVGNIVAMTGMTYVASFQAALVIILLEGIVFVI
;
A
#
# COMPACT_ATOMS: atom_id res chain seq x y z
N MET A 1 -43.49 -3.59 26.05
CA MET A 1 -43.23 -5.02 26.21
C MET A 1 -41.93 -5.34 25.46
N ASN A 2 -40.88 -5.41 26.23
CA ASN A 2 -39.51 -5.94 26.09
C ASN A 2 -38.85 -6.10 24.72
N LEU A 3 -38.04 -5.10 24.40
CA LEU A 3 -36.91 -5.14 23.44
C LEU A 3 -35.58 -5.49 24.16
N TYR A 4 -35.57 -6.43 25.07
CA TYR A 4 -34.41 -6.75 25.95
C TYR A 4 -33.67 -8.05 25.58
N PHE A 5 -33.85 -8.63 24.39
CA PHE A 5 -33.32 -9.97 24.12
C PHE A 5 -32.21 -10.04 23.02
N SER A 6 -31.63 -8.94 22.60
CA SER A 6 -30.52 -9.03 21.64
C SER A 6 -29.15 -8.54 22.14
N THR A 7 -29.03 -8.18 23.41
CA THR A 7 -27.81 -7.50 23.93
C THR A 7 -26.75 -8.49 24.49
N GLY A 8 -27.07 -9.73 24.69
CA GLY A 8 -26.16 -10.67 25.40
C GLY A 8 -24.95 -11.12 24.59
N ALA A 9 -25.16 -11.61 23.38
CA ALA A 9 -24.07 -12.17 22.56
C ALA A 9 -23.32 -11.08 21.78
N ALA A 10 -24.03 -10.15 21.14
CA ALA A 10 -23.44 -9.04 20.40
C ALA A 10 -22.66 -8.09 21.33
N GLY A 11 -23.17 -7.81 22.53
CA GLY A 11 -22.46 -6.99 23.52
C GLY A 11 -21.20 -7.65 24.07
N LYS A 12 -21.23 -8.98 24.28
CA LYS A 12 -20.01 -9.74 24.66
C LYS A 12 -19.00 -9.81 23.55
N LEU A 13 -19.45 -9.99 22.30
CA LEU A 13 -18.56 -9.98 21.13
C LEU A 13 -17.91 -8.62 20.94
N LYS A 14 -18.70 -7.53 21.02
CA LYS A 14 -18.20 -6.17 20.93
C LYS A 14 -17.16 -5.87 22.01
N ARG A 15 -17.44 -6.21 23.29
CA ARG A 15 -16.45 -6.06 24.38
C ARG A 15 -15.17 -6.86 24.12
N LYS A 16 -15.28 -8.08 23.63
CA LYS A 16 -14.11 -8.92 23.35
C LYS A 16 -13.27 -8.36 22.22
N VAL A 17 -13.92 -7.86 21.16
CA VAL A 17 -13.25 -7.18 20.04
C VAL A 17 -12.58 -5.88 20.51
N ASP A 18 -13.30 -5.04 21.28
CA ASP A 18 -12.75 -3.79 21.80
C ASP A 18 -11.54 -4.06 22.74
N THR A 19 -11.59 -5.11 23.57
CA THR A 19 -10.47 -5.49 24.44
C THR A 19 -9.27 -6.02 23.66
N MET A 20 -9.50 -6.77 22.58
CA MET A 20 -8.42 -7.23 21.70
C MET A 20 -7.78 -6.08 20.94
N LEU A 21 -8.60 -5.19 20.37
CA LEU A 21 -8.12 -4.00 19.67
C LEU A 21 -7.36 -3.05 20.60
N GLU A 22 -7.85 -2.88 21.83
CA GLU A 22 -7.15 -2.09 22.86
C GLU A 22 -5.77 -2.66 23.18
N LYS A 23 -5.65 -3.98 23.29
CA LYS A 23 -4.38 -4.65 23.59
C LYS A 23 -3.36 -4.51 22.45
N VAL A 24 -3.82 -4.50 21.20
CA VAL A 24 -2.94 -4.41 20.01
C VAL A 24 -2.63 -2.96 19.65
N PHE A 25 -3.64 -2.08 19.64
CA PHE A 25 -3.52 -0.72 19.10
C PHE A 25 -3.52 0.38 20.15
N LYS A 26 -3.67 0.04 21.46
CA LYS A 26 -3.60 0.99 22.58
C LYS A 26 -4.51 2.21 22.37
N LEU A 27 -5.76 1.96 22.01
CA LEU A 27 -6.72 3.01 21.63
C LEU A 27 -6.93 4.06 22.73
N SER A 28 -6.96 3.62 24.00
CA SER A 28 -7.09 4.53 25.15
C SER A 28 -5.88 5.43 25.33
N GLU A 29 -4.68 4.90 25.12
CA GLU A 29 -3.41 5.67 25.18
C GLU A 29 -3.37 6.72 24.05
N ASN A 30 -3.86 6.37 22.87
CA ASN A 30 -3.94 7.25 21.70
C ASN A 30 -5.18 8.18 21.73
N LYS A 31 -6.02 8.13 22.78
CA LYS A 31 -7.24 8.93 22.94
C LYS A 31 -8.19 8.86 21.75
N THR A 32 -8.31 7.68 21.14
CA THR A 32 -9.12 7.44 19.94
C THR A 32 -10.15 6.33 20.17
N THR A 33 -11.06 6.15 19.23
CA THR A 33 -12.09 5.11 19.26
C THR A 33 -12.02 4.28 17.98
N VAL A 34 -12.46 3.02 18.04
CA VAL A 34 -12.52 2.13 16.86
C VAL A 34 -13.25 2.78 15.68
N LYS A 35 -14.34 3.49 15.95
CA LYS A 35 -15.09 4.19 14.89
C LYS A 35 -14.25 5.28 14.23
N THR A 36 -13.52 6.06 15.01
CA THR A 36 -12.64 7.13 14.51
C THR A 36 -11.52 6.54 13.66
N GLU A 37 -10.89 5.46 14.11
CA GLU A 37 -9.83 4.78 13.38
C GLU A 37 -10.29 4.18 12.05
N VAL A 38 -11.47 3.56 12.01
CA VAL A 38 -12.04 3.03 10.77
C VAL A 38 -12.35 4.16 9.79
N VAL A 39 -12.95 5.26 10.24
CA VAL A 39 -13.25 6.41 9.37
C VAL A 39 -11.95 7.05 8.87
N ALA A 40 -10.95 7.23 9.74
CA ALA A 40 -9.64 7.76 9.36
C ALA A 40 -8.93 6.85 8.34
N GLY A 41 -8.94 5.53 8.58
CA GLY A 41 -8.36 4.55 7.64
C GLY A 41 -9.06 4.57 6.27
N LEU A 42 -10.38 4.65 6.24
CA LEU A 42 -11.15 4.76 5.00
C LEU A 42 -10.81 6.06 4.26
N THR A 43 -10.72 7.18 4.97
CA THR A 43 -10.34 8.48 4.38
C THR A 43 -8.94 8.42 3.78
N THR A 44 -7.97 7.85 4.50
CA THR A 44 -6.61 7.66 4.03
C THR A 44 -6.58 6.75 2.79
N PHE A 45 -7.32 5.64 2.80
CA PHE A 45 -7.44 4.76 1.64
C PHE A 45 -8.00 5.50 0.43
N MET A 46 -9.07 6.26 0.58
CA MET A 46 -9.69 7.02 -0.52
C MET A 46 -8.74 8.06 -1.11
N THR A 47 -7.96 8.74 -0.28
CA THR A 47 -6.96 9.71 -0.75
C THR A 47 -5.79 9.06 -1.49
N MET A 48 -5.47 7.80 -1.20
CA MET A 48 -4.36 7.07 -1.81
C MET A 48 -4.80 6.13 -2.94
N ALA A 49 -6.11 5.89 -3.08
CA ALA A 49 -6.64 4.93 -4.07
C ALA A 49 -6.23 5.26 -5.52
N TYR A 50 -6.07 6.54 -5.86
CA TYR A 50 -5.63 6.95 -7.19
C TYR A 50 -4.21 6.44 -7.54
N ILE A 51 -3.35 6.20 -6.54
CA ILE A 51 -1.99 5.70 -6.73
C ILE A 51 -2.01 4.30 -7.33
N ILE A 52 -3.00 3.49 -6.97
CA ILE A 52 -3.16 2.12 -7.47
C ILE A 52 -3.27 2.10 -8.99
N ALA A 53 -3.98 3.07 -9.58
CA ALA A 53 -4.12 3.19 -11.03
C ALA A 53 -2.99 4.00 -11.67
N LEU A 54 -2.53 5.07 -11.01
CA LEU A 54 -1.54 5.97 -11.58
C LEU A 54 -0.13 5.37 -11.57
N ASN A 55 0.22 4.58 -10.56
CA ASN A 55 1.54 3.97 -10.45
C ASN A 55 1.87 3.01 -11.61
N PRO A 56 0.99 2.06 -11.99
CA PRO A 56 1.21 1.24 -13.17
C PRO A 56 1.35 2.07 -14.45
N ASN A 57 0.51 3.08 -14.64
CA ASN A 57 0.58 3.94 -15.82
C ASN A 57 1.94 4.64 -15.95
N LEU A 58 2.45 5.19 -14.85
CA LEU A 58 3.76 5.85 -14.84
C LEU A 58 4.90 4.87 -15.11
N LEU A 59 4.93 3.74 -14.39
CA LEU A 59 6.02 2.78 -14.49
C LEU A 59 6.07 2.06 -15.83
N THR A 60 4.93 1.84 -16.46
CA THR A 60 4.87 1.16 -17.76
C THR A 60 4.94 2.10 -18.97
N GLY A 61 5.17 3.41 -18.75
CA GLY A 61 5.21 4.39 -19.82
C GLY A 61 3.84 4.59 -20.47
N PHE A 62 2.77 4.62 -19.70
CA PHE A 62 1.39 4.81 -20.16
C PHE A 62 0.90 3.75 -21.15
N ARG A 63 1.33 2.52 -20.98
CA ARG A 63 0.78 1.39 -21.73
C ARG A 63 -0.69 1.17 -21.42
N ALA A 64 -1.40 0.52 -22.33
CA ALA A 64 -2.82 0.24 -22.16
C ALA A 64 -3.07 -0.59 -20.89
N ALA A 65 -4.11 -0.23 -20.17
CA ALA A 65 -4.61 -1.05 -19.07
C ALA A 65 -5.02 -2.42 -19.62
N GLY A 66 -4.51 -3.49 -18.99
CA GLY A 66 -4.71 -4.86 -19.46
C GLY A 66 -3.50 -5.49 -20.15
N ASP A 67 -2.46 -4.73 -20.49
CA ASP A 67 -1.16 -5.28 -20.90
C ASP A 67 -0.54 -6.11 -19.76
N GLU A 68 0.18 -7.18 -20.09
CA GLU A 68 0.78 -8.08 -19.08
C GLU A 68 1.68 -7.33 -18.10
N LEU A 69 2.51 -6.41 -18.61
CA LEU A 69 3.38 -5.59 -17.77
C LEU A 69 2.57 -4.67 -16.85
N TRP A 70 1.52 -4.03 -17.37
CA TRP A 70 0.65 -3.15 -16.59
C TRP A 70 -0.03 -3.91 -15.44
N ASN A 71 -0.60 -5.08 -15.75
CA ASN A 71 -1.26 -5.94 -14.76
C ASN A 71 -0.27 -6.42 -13.68
N GLY A 72 0.96 -6.78 -14.08
CA GLY A 72 2.00 -7.19 -13.16
C GLY A 72 2.38 -6.07 -12.19
N VAL A 73 2.60 -4.85 -12.68
CA VAL A 73 2.93 -3.68 -11.86
C VAL A 73 1.75 -3.27 -10.97
N PHE A 74 0.51 -3.37 -11.46
CA PHE A 74 -0.68 -3.11 -10.67
C PHE A 74 -0.79 -4.05 -9.47
N LEU A 75 -0.68 -5.37 -9.70
CA LEU A 75 -0.71 -6.37 -8.63
C LEU A 75 0.46 -6.18 -7.64
N ALA A 76 1.66 -5.95 -8.15
CA ALA A 76 2.83 -5.70 -7.31
C ALA A 76 2.64 -4.46 -6.42
N THR A 77 2.08 -3.38 -6.96
CA THR A 77 1.78 -2.16 -6.21
C THR A 77 0.76 -2.44 -5.09
N CYS A 78 -0.32 -3.16 -5.38
CA CYS A 78 -1.34 -3.50 -4.38
C CYS A 78 -0.75 -4.36 -3.25
N ILE A 79 0.01 -5.40 -3.60
CA ILE A 79 0.59 -6.34 -2.63
C ILE A 79 1.65 -5.63 -1.78
N ALA A 80 2.56 -4.89 -2.39
CA ALA A 80 3.62 -4.18 -1.68
C ALA A 80 3.06 -3.11 -0.73
N SER A 81 2.07 -2.33 -1.17
CA SER A 81 1.39 -1.33 -0.33
C SER A 81 0.65 -1.97 0.83
N ALA A 82 -0.02 -3.09 0.62
CA ALA A 82 -0.70 -3.84 1.67
C ALA A 82 0.30 -4.35 2.71
N ILE A 83 1.36 -5.05 2.28
CA ILE A 83 2.40 -5.58 3.18
C ILE A 83 3.07 -4.44 3.94
N GLY A 84 3.49 -3.36 3.27
CA GLY A 84 4.11 -2.20 3.90
C GLY A 84 3.22 -1.56 4.97
N THR A 85 1.94 -1.36 4.65
CA THR A 85 0.96 -0.79 5.58
C THR A 85 0.73 -1.71 6.79
N PHE A 86 0.62 -3.03 6.58
CA PHE A 86 0.49 -3.99 7.68
C PHE A 86 1.75 -4.02 8.56
N CYS A 87 2.94 -4.01 7.97
CA CYS A 87 4.19 -3.92 8.74
C CYS A 87 4.23 -2.65 9.59
N MET A 88 3.86 -1.49 9.05
CA MET A 88 3.79 -0.24 9.81
C MET A 88 2.76 -0.31 10.93
N ALA A 89 1.59 -0.88 10.69
CA ALA A 89 0.55 -1.00 11.70
C ALA A 89 0.96 -1.89 12.86
N PHE A 90 1.60 -3.04 12.60
CA PHE A 90 1.93 -4.03 13.64
C PHE A 90 3.30 -3.81 14.27
N MET A 91 4.32 -3.41 13.51
CA MET A 91 5.67 -3.24 14.03
C MET A 91 5.89 -1.85 14.64
N ALA A 92 5.44 -0.81 13.96
CA ALA A 92 5.62 0.57 14.43
C ALA A 92 4.43 1.08 15.26
N ASN A 93 3.29 0.38 15.26
CA ASN A 93 2.03 0.82 15.89
C ASN A 93 1.65 2.25 15.52
N LYS A 94 1.84 2.62 14.25
CA LYS A 94 1.55 3.95 13.71
C LYS A 94 0.56 3.85 12.54
N PRO A 95 -0.43 4.75 12.45
CA PRO A 95 -1.47 4.73 11.42
C PRO A 95 -0.98 5.36 10.10
N PHE A 96 0.19 4.93 9.60
CA PHE A 96 0.71 5.40 8.32
C PHE A 96 0.44 4.39 7.22
N ALA A 97 -0.27 4.81 6.17
CA ALA A 97 -0.40 4.02 4.97
C ALA A 97 0.85 4.17 4.10
N MET A 98 1.39 3.03 3.66
CA MET A 98 2.58 2.98 2.81
C MET A 98 2.15 2.87 1.35
N ALA A 99 2.57 3.84 0.55
CA ALA A 99 2.34 3.83 -0.89
C ALA A 99 3.58 4.35 -1.65
N PRO A 100 3.77 3.95 -2.92
CA PRO A 100 4.90 4.38 -3.72
C PRO A 100 4.94 5.90 -3.91
N GLY A 101 6.14 6.49 -3.81
CA GLY A 101 6.35 7.91 -4.06
C GLY A 101 6.35 8.23 -5.56
N MET A 102 5.45 9.10 -6.02
CA MET A 102 5.29 9.43 -7.43
C MET A 102 6.54 10.04 -8.08
N GLY A 103 7.30 10.85 -7.34
CA GLY A 103 8.52 11.48 -7.86
C GLY A 103 9.58 10.47 -8.27
N LEU A 104 9.87 9.48 -7.41
CA LEU A 104 10.82 8.42 -7.69
C LEU A 104 10.34 7.51 -8.82
N ASN A 105 9.05 7.22 -8.87
CA ASN A 105 8.48 6.38 -9.93
C ASN A 105 8.53 7.07 -11.30
N SER A 106 8.31 8.39 -11.35
CA SER A 106 8.48 9.16 -12.59
C SER A 106 9.93 9.16 -13.04
N PHE A 107 10.87 9.33 -12.11
CA PHE A 107 12.30 9.23 -12.42
C PHE A 107 12.69 7.85 -12.97
N PHE A 108 12.19 6.77 -12.34
CA PHE A 108 12.37 5.41 -12.84
C PHE A 108 11.89 5.24 -14.28
N ALA A 109 10.69 5.75 -14.60
CA ALA A 109 10.15 5.69 -15.97
C ALA A 109 11.05 6.40 -16.99
N VAL A 110 11.64 7.54 -16.63
CA VAL A 110 12.61 8.26 -17.46
C VAL A 110 13.88 7.43 -17.66
N VAL A 111 14.40 6.81 -16.61
CA VAL A 111 15.58 5.92 -16.68
C VAL A 111 15.32 4.75 -17.63
N VAL A 112 14.17 4.08 -17.51
CA VAL A 112 13.78 2.99 -18.41
C VAL A 112 13.72 3.50 -19.87
N GLY A 113 13.11 4.66 -20.10
CA GLY A 113 13.06 5.29 -21.42
C GLY A 113 14.44 5.56 -22.01
N ASN A 114 15.37 6.06 -21.21
CA ASN A 114 16.75 6.31 -21.63
C ASN A 114 17.48 4.99 -21.96
N ILE A 115 17.30 3.92 -21.17
CA ILE A 115 17.88 2.60 -21.47
C ILE A 115 17.36 2.10 -22.83
N VAL A 116 16.05 2.20 -23.08
CA VAL A 116 15.46 1.84 -24.38
C VAL A 116 16.11 2.63 -25.53
N ALA A 117 16.25 3.94 -25.36
CA ALA A 117 16.82 4.82 -26.39
C ALA A 117 18.30 4.52 -26.68
N MET A 118 19.07 4.18 -25.65
CA MET A 118 20.52 3.93 -25.79
C MET A 118 20.84 2.52 -26.29
N THR A 119 20.06 1.52 -25.88
CA THR A 119 20.35 0.10 -26.16
C THR A 119 19.52 -0.49 -27.29
N GLY A 120 18.39 0.15 -27.66
CA GLY A 120 17.43 -0.39 -28.61
C GLY A 120 16.68 -1.63 -28.11
N MET A 121 16.78 -1.94 -26.82
CA MET A 121 16.10 -3.08 -26.20
C MET A 121 14.59 -2.84 -26.11
N THR A 122 13.84 -3.95 -26.02
CA THR A 122 12.40 -3.87 -25.74
C THR A 122 12.14 -3.19 -24.40
N TYR A 123 11.04 -2.43 -24.28
CA TYR A 123 10.69 -1.75 -23.03
C TYR A 123 10.64 -2.69 -21.84
N VAL A 124 10.10 -3.90 -22.00
CA VAL A 124 10.04 -4.91 -20.93
C VAL A 124 11.43 -5.35 -20.46
N ALA A 125 12.38 -5.56 -21.38
CA ALA A 125 13.75 -5.94 -21.03
C ALA A 125 14.47 -4.79 -20.30
N SER A 126 14.29 -3.56 -20.76
CA SER A 126 14.86 -2.35 -20.13
C SER A 126 14.24 -2.11 -18.73
N PHE A 127 12.95 -2.38 -18.57
CA PHE A 127 12.26 -2.32 -17.30
C PHE A 127 12.82 -3.34 -16.29
N GLN A 128 13.03 -4.59 -16.73
CA GLN A 128 13.64 -5.64 -15.89
C GLN A 128 15.08 -5.28 -15.48
N ALA A 129 15.88 -4.75 -16.41
CA ALA A 129 17.23 -4.30 -16.09
C ALA A 129 17.23 -3.16 -15.06
N ALA A 130 16.34 -2.19 -15.20
CA ALA A 130 16.18 -1.11 -14.24
C ALA A 130 15.73 -1.60 -12.86
N LEU A 131 14.85 -2.59 -12.79
CA LEU A 131 14.45 -3.22 -11.52
C LEU A 131 15.62 -3.89 -10.80
N VAL A 132 16.50 -4.58 -11.54
CA VAL A 132 17.71 -5.19 -10.95
C VAL A 132 18.64 -4.12 -10.38
N ILE A 133 18.82 -3.01 -11.08
CA ILE A 133 19.64 -1.88 -10.60
C ILE A 133 19.08 -1.33 -9.29
N ILE A 134 17.77 -1.08 -9.22
CA ILE A 134 17.13 -0.58 -7.99
C ILE A 134 17.21 -1.59 -6.85
N LEU A 135 17.09 -2.89 -7.13
CA LEU A 135 17.24 -3.93 -6.12
C LEU A 135 18.67 -3.90 -5.52
N LEU A 136 19.68 -3.78 -6.36
CA LEU A 136 21.07 -3.68 -5.92
C LEU A 136 21.32 -2.41 -5.12
N GLU A 137 20.79 -1.26 -5.58
CA GLU A 137 20.86 0.02 -4.87
C GLU A 137 20.19 -0.08 -3.49
N GLY A 138 19.01 -0.72 -3.42
CA GLY A 138 18.31 -0.94 -2.17
C GLY A 138 19.10 -1.80 -1.18
N ILE A 139 19.79 -2.83 -1.65
CA ILE A 139 20.67 -3.67 -0.80
C ILE A 139 21.86 -2.85 -0.29
N VAL A 140 22.50 -2.07 -1.15
CA VAL A 140 23.63 -1.20 -0.77
C VAL A 140 23.20 -0.15 0.25
N PHE A 141 21.96 0.36 0.15
CA PHE A 141 21.45 1.37 1.08
C PHE A 141 21.14 0.83 2.48
N VAL A 142 20.89 -0.48 2.60
CA VAL A 142 20.57 -1.14 3.90
C VAL A 142 21.84 -1.56 4.65
N ILE A 143 22.96 -1.75 3.95
CA ILE A 143 24.27 -2.11 4.53
C ILE A 143 25.00 -0.86 5.00
#